data_5dea1b6f6b0bfb69d56c6445381c5958
#
_entry.id   5dea1b6f6b0bfb69d56c6445381c5958
#
_cell.length_a   1.000
_cell.length_b   1.000
_cell.length_c   1.000
_cell.angle_alpha   90.00
_cell.angle_beta   90.00
_cell.angle_gamma   90.00
#
_symmetry.space_group_name_H-M   'P 1'
#
loop_
_entity.id
_entity.type
_entity.pdbx_description
1 polymer ?
#
loop_
_entity_poly.entity_id
_entity_poly.type
_entity_poly.pdbx_seq_one_letter_code
_entity_poly.pdbx_strand_id
1 'polypeptide(L)'
;MMPTLSEKDLVFVNRLGPKKRFKLVYIRLPNGAGTCVRRIVGLPGEQIEYLQDQLYVNHQKKEETFILDEKRQADSNGIFYTENFTMNQQFNEVTIPTGKYLVMGDNRPYATDSRYYGFVGEKEIIGTVEMRVLPLHKMEQY
;
A
#
# COMPACT_ATOMS: atom_id res chain seq x y z
N MET A 1 0.14 -2.89 -9.21
CA MET A 1 0.03 -3.72 -7.98
C MET A 1 0.71 -5.09 -8.10
N MET A 2 1.49 -5.27 -9.13
CA MET A 2 2.29 -6.51 -9.23
C MET A 2 3.10 -6.75 -7.94
N PRO A 3 3.26 -7.97 -7.48
CA PRO A 3 2.75 -9.19 -8.11
C PRO A 3 1.27 -9.50 -7.83
N THR A 4 0.67 -8.81 -6.86
CA THR A 4 -0.69 -9.12 -6.34
C THR A 4 -1.78 -8.99 -7.42
N LEU A 5 -1.79 -7.85 -8.13
CA LEU A 5 -2.75 -7.57 -9.20
C LEU A 5 -2.05 -7.13 -10.46
N SER A 6 -2.51 -7.63 -11.60
CA SER A 6 -2.05 -7.27 -12.94
C SER A 6 -3.04 -6.33 -13.63
N GLU A 7 -2.58 -5.66 -14.67
CA GLU A 7 -3.49 -4.97 -15.60
C GLU A 7 -4.48 -5.97 -16.19
N LYS A 8 -5.72 -5.55 -16.36
CA LYS A 8 -6.85 -6.37 -16.87
C LYS A 8 -7.42 -7.38 -15.86
N ASP A 9 -6.88 -7.47 -14.62
CA ASP A 9 -7.58 -8.23 -13.59
C ASP A 9 -8.91 -7.54 -13.26
N LEU A 10 -9.98 -8.32 -13.19
CA LEU A 10 -11.28 -7.83 -12.74
C LEU A 10 -11.41 -8.07 -11.25
N VAL A 11 -11.68 -7.02 -10.50
CA VAL A 11 -11.77 -7.07 -9.04
C VAL A 11 -13.16 -6.65 -8.56
N PHE A 12 -13.58 -7.23 -7.45
CA PHE A 12 -14.78 -6.79 -6.73
C PHE A 12 -14.38 -5.75 -5.67
N VAL A 13 -15.01 -4.59 -5.72
CA VAL A 13 -14.77 -3.48 -4.79
C VAL A 13 -15.98 -3.28 -3.89
N ASN A 14 -15.76 -3.41 -2.59
CA ASN A 14 -16.77 -3.15 -1.58
C ASN A 14 -16.65 -1.70 -1.09
N ARG A 15 -17.63 -0.87 -1.41
CA ARG A 15 -17.64 0.55 -1.03
C ARG A 15 -17.77 0.79 0.48
N LEU A 16 -18.32 -0.17 1.20
CA LEU A 16 -18.51 -0.12 2.66
C LEU A 16 -17.48 -0.97 3.41
N GLY A 17 -16.50 -1.52 2.70
CA GLY A 17 -15.48 -2.36 3.30
C GLY A 17 -14.63 -1.61 4.33
N PRO A 18 -14.15 -2.32 5.38
CA PRO A 18 -13.33 -1.72 6.42
C PRO A 18 -11.95 -1.33 5.89
N LYS A 19 -11.52 -0.11 6.18
CA LYS A 19 -10.20 0.41 5.82
C LYS A 19 -9.17 -0.01 6.87
N LYS A 20 -8.72 -1.25 6.79
CA LYS A 20 -7.74 -1.84 7.72
C LYS A 20 -6.35 -1.91 7.10
N ARG A 21 -5.32 -1.99 7.96
CA ARG A 21 -3.95 -2.23 7.50
C ARG A 21 -3.88 -3.46 6.59
N PHE A 22 -3.09 -3.34 5.53
CA PHE A 22 -2.83 -4.33 4.51
C PHE A 22 -3.99 -4.69 3.60
N LYS A 23 -5.18 -4.10 3.78
CA LYS A 23 -6.25 -4.22 2.80
C LYS A 23 -5.91 -3.47 1.51
N LEU A 24 -6.28 -4.06 0.39
CA LEU A 24 -6.22 -3.38 -0.90
C LEU A 24 -7.39 -2.41 -1.02
N VAL A 25 -7.11 -1.22 -1.50
CA VAL A 25 -8.12 -0.17 -1.70
C VAL A 25 -8.07 0.35 -3.14
N TYR A 26 -9.25 0.59 -3.68
CA TYR A 26 -9.42 1.28 -4.95
C TYR A 26 -9.55 2.77 -4.66
N ILE A 27 -8.62 3.56 -5.16
CA ILE A 27 -8.52 4.97 -4.81
C ILE A 27 -8.62 5.86 -6.06
N ARG A 28 -9.09 7.08 -5.82
CA ARG A 28 -8.96 8.18 -6.76
C ARG A 28 -7.63 8.87 -6.50
N LEU A 29 -6.80 8.97 -7.55
CA LEU A 29 -5.51 9.64 -7.41
C LEU A 29 -5.71 11.12 -7.11
N PRO A 30 -4.87 11.71 -6.24
CA PRO A 30 -4.77 13.15 -6.12
C PRO A 30 -4.51 13.76 -7.51
N ASN A 31 -4.91 14.98 -7.77
CA ASN A 31 -4.73 15.70 -9.05
C ASN A 31 -5.67 15.25 -10.18
N GLY A 32 -6.64 14.39 -9.95
CA GLY A 32 -7.56 13.92 -11.00
C GLY A 32 -6.91 13.04 -12.07
N ALA A 33 -5.76 12.42 -11.76
CA ALA A 33 -5.02 11.58 -12.70
C ALA A 33 -5.63 10.19 -12.92
N GLY A 34 -6.84 9.93 -12.41
CA GLY A 34 -7.53 8.66 -12.56
C GLY A 34 -7.63 7.86 -11.25
N THR A 35 -7.75 6.56 -11.39
CA THR A 35 -7.94 5.63 -10.28
C THR A 35 -6.90 4.51 -10.33
N CYS A 36 -6.60 3.93 -9.17
CA CYS A 36 -5.72 2.78 -9.10
C CYS A 36 -5.98 1.98 -7.83
N VAL A 37 -5.38 0.80 -7.75
CA VAL A 37 -5.38 -0.02 -6.54
C VAL A 37 -4.07 0.15 -5.80
N ARG A 38 -4.14 0.35 -4.49
CA ARG A 38 -2.98 0.40 -3.59
C ARG A 38 -3.31 -0.35 -2.30
N ARG A 39 -2.30 -0.61 -1.50
CA ARG A 39 -2.47 -1.28 -0.20
C ARG A 39 -2.33 -0.27 0.92
N ILE A 40 -3.24 -0.31 1.90
CA ILE A 40 -3.12 0.49 3.12
C ILE A 40 -1.94 -0.06 3.94
N VAL A 41 -0.96 0.78 4.19
CA VAL A 41 0.18 0.45 5.06
C VAL A 41 0.09 1.19 6.38
N GLY A 42 -0.36 2.42 6.38
CA GLY A 42 -0.51 3.24 7.58
C GLY A 42 -1.92 3.78 7.75
N LEU A 43 -2.37 3.80 9.00
CA LEU A 43 -3.68 4.31 9.42
C LEU A 43 -3.55 5.70 10.03
N PRO A 44 -4.67 6.49 10.11
CA PRO A 44 -4.63 7.81 10.75
C PRO A 44 -4.03 7.76 12.15
N GLY A 45 -3.17 8.72 12.47
CA GLY A 45 -2.51 8.86 13.77
C GLY A 45 -1.27 8.00 13.98
N GLU A 46 -0.91 7.15 13.04
CA GLU A 46 0.25 6.26 13.16
C GLU A 46 1.53 6.91 12.66
N GLN A 47 2.64 6.48 13.24
CA GLN A 47 3.98 6.77 12.78
C GLN A 47 4.52 5.57 12.00
N ILE A 48 4.90 5.78 10.76
CA ILE A 48 5.39 4.74 9.85
C ILE A 48 6.86 4.98 9.55
N GLU A 49 7.63 3.92 9.61
CA GLU A 49 9.06 3.93 9.28
C GLU A 49 9.44 2.66 8.54
N TYR A 50 10.27 2.81 7.53
CA TYR A 50 10.94 1.69 6.87
C TYR A 50 12.44 1.77 7.13
N LEU A 51 12.98 0.70 7.68
CA LEU A 51 14.40 0.57 7.96
C LEU A 51 14.86 -0.83 7.57
N GLN A 52 15.85 -0.91 6.68
CA GLN A 52 16.40 -2.17 6.19
C GLN A 52 15.31 -3.16 5.73
N ASP A 53 14.41 -2.65 4.88
CA ASP A 53 13.28 -3.40 4.31
C ASP A 53 12.22 -3.88 5.32
N GLN A 54 12.26 -3.33 6.52
CA GLN A 54 11.35 -3.67 7.60
C GLN A 54 10.39 -2.52 7.89
N LEU A 55 9.10 -2.82 7.93
CA LEU A 55 8.05 -1.89 8.35
C LEU A 55 7.98 -1.81 9.86
N TYR A 56 7.97 -0.58 10.39
CA TYR A 56 7.68 -0.28 11.79
C TYR A 56 6.46 0.65 11.87
N VAL A 57 5.49 0.26 12.68
CA VAL A 57 4.29 1.05 12.98
C VAL A 57 4.33 1.39 14.45
N ASN A 58 4.40 2.69 14.78
CA ASN A 58 4.55 3.16 16.15
C ASN A 58 5.72 2.45 16.87
N HIS A 59 6.86 2.31 16.19
CA HIS A 59 8.07 1.64 16.66
C HIS A 59 7.95 0.12 16.84
N GLN A 60 6.84 -0.50 16.39
CA GLN A 60 6.65 -1.94 16.42
C GLN A 60 6.78 -2.53 15.02
N LYS A 61 7.59 -3.57 14.91
CA LYS A 61 7.78 -4.33 13.68
C LYS A 61 6.46 -4.96 13.22
N LYS A 62 6.14 -4.78 11.94
CA LYS A 62 5.00 -5.44 11.27
C LYS A 62 5.48 -6.19 10.05
N GLU A 63 5.11 -7.44 9.92
CA GLU A 63 5.47 -8.24 8.76
C GLU A 63 4.54 -7.97 7.58
N GLU A 64 5.14 -7.84 6.40
CA GLU A 64 4.45 -7.66 5.13
C GLU A 64 4.51 -8.97 4.34
N THR A 65 3.70 -9.95 4.74
CA THR A 65 3.74 -11.31 4.18
C THR A 65 3.42 -11.36 2.69
N PHE A 66 2.65 -10.40 2.19
CA PHE A 66 2.23 -10.31 0.80
C PHE A 66 3.36 -9.95 -0.19
N ILE A 67 4.52 -9.50 0.30
CA ILE A 67 5.72 -9.19 -0.51
C ILE A 67 6.96 -9.89 0.04
N LEU A 68 6.78 -10.97 0.78
CA LEU A 68 7.89 -11.65 1.46
C LEU A 68 8.88 -12.25 0.46
N ASP A 69 8.39 -12.82 -0.63
CA ASP A 69 9.25 -13.43 -1.65
C ASP A 69 10.05 -12.38 -2.41
N GLU A 70 9.44 -11.24 -2.72
CA GLU A 70 10.09 -10.09 -3.36
C GLU A 70 11.19 -9.51 -2.46
N LYS A 71 10.92 -9.40 -1.16
CA LYS A 71 11.93 -8.95 -0.18
C LYS A 71 13.10 -9.93 -0.08
N ARG A 72 12.83 -11.24 -0.04
CA ARG A 72 13.88 -12.26 -0.03
C ARG A 72 14.74 -12.21 -1.29
N GLN A 73 14.12 -12.02 -2.44
CA GLN A 73 14.84 -11.90 -3.70
C GLN A 73 15.72 -10.65 -3.73
N ALA A 74 15.21 -9.52 -3.26
CA ALA A 74 15.97 -8.28 -3.14
C ALA A 74 17.15 -8.43 -2.20
N ASP A 75 16.95 -9.05 -1.04
CA ASP A 75 18.00 -9.32 -0.07
C ASP A 75 19.11 -10.21 -0.65
N SER A 76 18.75 -11.25 -1.42
CA SER A 76 19.73 -12.10 -2.11
C SER A 76 20.57 -11.33 -3.13
N ASN A 77 20.06 -10.23 -3.64
CA ASN A 77 20.77 -9.32 -4.56
C ASN A 77 21.48 -8.16 -3.82
N GLY A 78 21.45 -8.14 -2.50
CA GLY A 78 22.08 -7.12 -1.67
C GLY A 78 21.41 -5.75 -1.73
N ILE A 79 20.13 -5.68 -2.04
CA ILE A 79 19.34 -4.45 -2.12
C ILE A 79 18.09 -4.53 -1.24
N PHE A 80 17.54 -3.36 -0.88
CA PHE A 80 16.23 -3.28 -0.22
C PHE A 80 15.11 -3.19 -1.25
N TYR A 81 14.05 -3.94 -1.03
CA TYR A 81 12.84 -3.89 -1.85
C TYR A 81 12.05 -2.59 -1.61
N THR A 82 12.05 -2.12 -0.36
CA THR A 82 11.52 -0.82 0.03
C THR A 82 12.67 0.03 0.60
N GLU A 83 12.89 1.21 0.05
CA GLU A 83 13.91 2.14 0.55
C GLU A 83 13.57 2.65 1.94
N ASN A 84 14.60 2.96 2.72
CA ASN A 84 14.44 3.54 4.06
C ASN A 84 13.76 4.90 3.98
N PHE A 85 12.80 5.13 4.86
CA PHE A 85 12.27 6.47 5.12
C PHE A 85 11.64 6.57 6.50
N THR A 86 11.58 7.79 7.02
CA THR A 86 10.79 8.15 8.20
C THR A 86 9.69 9.12 7.80
N MET A 87 8.68 9.27 8.66
CA MET A 87 7.57 10.21 8.44
C MET A 87 8.08 11.64 8.23
N ASN A 88 9.00 12.08 9.07
CA ASN A 88 9.53 13.44 8.99
C ASN A 88 10.32 13.69 7.70
N GLN A 89 11.16 12.75 7.30
CA GLN A 89 11.96 12.87 6.08
C GLN A 89 11.10 12.86 4.81
N GLN A 90 10.11 12.01 4.77
CA GLN A 90 9.31 11.77 3.57
C GLN A 90 8.12 12.72 3.44
N PHE A 91 7.47 13.06 4.55
CA PHE A 91 6.19 13.78 4.55
C PHE A 91 6.21 15.09 5.34
N ASN A 92 7.31 15.39 6.05
CA ASN A 92 7.40 16.50 6.99
C ASN A 92 6.26 16.48 8.04
N GLU A 93 5.91 15.29 8.50
CA GLU A 93 4.87 15.00 9.49
C GLU A 93 5.41 14.03 10.53
N VAL A 94 4.90 14.08 11.75
CA VAL A 94 5.25 13.12 12.81
C VAL A 94 4.37 11.87 12.69
N THR A 95 3.08 12.06 12.43
CA THR A 95 2.09 10.99 12.29
C THR A 95 1.22 11.23 11.06
N ILE A 96 0.53 10.18 10.63
CA ILE A 96 -0.45 10.29 9.56
C ILE A 96 -1.61 11.17 10.04
N PRO A 97 -1.98 12.24 9.32
CA PRO A 97 -3.07 13.11 9.71
C PRO A 97 -4.40 12.40 9.86
N THR A 98 -5.29 12.94 10.69
CA THR A 98 -6.64 12.43 10.87
C THR A 98 -7.39 12.34 9.52
N GLY A 99 -8.10 11.23 9.31
CA GLY A 99 -8.85 10.99 8.08
C GLY A 99 -8.01 10.68 6.86
N LYS A 100 -6.70 10.46 7.02
CA LYS A 100 -5.78 10.14 5.94
C LYS A 100 -5.11 8.78 6.14
N TYR A 101 -4.64 8.22 5.03
CA TYR A 101 -4.02 6.90 4.97
C TYR A 101 -2.72 6.96 4.19
N LEU A 102 -1.75 6.17 4.62
CA LEU A 102 -0.55 5.90 3.83
C LEU A 102 -0.82 4.66 2.99
N VAL A 103 -0.79 4.81 1.68
CA VAL A 103 -1.00 3.70 0.75
C VAL A 103 0.24 3.45 -0.07
N MET A 104 0.55 2.18 -0.32
CA MET A 104 1.73 1.79 -1.09
C MET A 104 1.36 0.72 -2.11
N GLY A 105 2.08 0.74 -3.23
CA GLY A 105 2.02 -0.35 -4.20
C GLY A 105 2.85 -1.53 -3.74
N ASP A 106 2.43 -2.75 -4.08
CA ASP A 106 3.19 -3.95 -3.76
C ASP A 106 4.48 -4.06 -4.58
N ASN A 107 4.49 -3.48 -5.77
CA ASN A 107 5.72 -3.34 -6.57
C ASN A 107 6.55 -2.15 -6.09
N ARG A 108 7.14 -2.28 -4.90
CA ARG A 108 7.82 -1.19 -4.18
C ARG A 108 8.85 -0.42 -4.99
N PRO A 109 9.72 -1.06 -5.79
CA PRO A 109 10.71 -0.32 -6.57
C PRO A 109 10.14 0.56 -7.67
N TYR A 110 8.95 0.23 -8.19
CA TYR A 110 8.37 0.90 -9.36
C TYR A 110 7.03 1.57 -9.11
N ALA A 111 6.39 1.34 -7.97
CA ALA A 111 5.07 1.91 -7.69
C ALA A 111 5.14 3.42 -7.44
N THR A 112 4.19 4.14 -8.02
CA THR A 112 3.89 5.53 -7.66
C THR A 112 2.76 5.51 -6.64
N ASP A 113 3.05 5.90 -5.42
CA ASP A 113 2.14 5.81 -4.28
C ASP A 113 2.33 6.98 -3.31
N SER A 114 1.90 6.85 -2.05
CA SER A 114 1.99 7.91 -1.05
C SER A 114 3.40 8.48 -0.87
N ARG A 115 4.43 7.71 -1.15
CA ARG A 115 5.82 8.21 -1.10
C ARG A 115 6.08 9.35 -2.08
N TYR A 116 5.27 9.48 -3.12
CA TYR A 116 5.37 10.48 -4.17
C TYR A 116 4.29 11.55 -4.08
N TYR A 117 3.00 11.18 -3.89
CA TYR A 117 1.89 12.11 -3.89
C TYR A 117 1.31 12.40 -2.49
N GLY A 118 1.89 11.83 -1.45
CA GLY A 118 1.43 12.06 -0.08
C GLY A 118 0.27 11.16 0.34
N PHE A 119 -0.32 11.49 1.48
CA PHE A 119 -1.42 10.70 2.06
C PHE A 119 -2.69 10.79 1.21
N VAL A 120 -3.48 9.73 1.28
CA VAL A 120 -4.78 9.64 0.61
C VAL A 120 -5.87 9.91 1.65
N GLY A 121 -6.75 10.86 1.35
CA GLY A 121 -7.90 11.15 2.22
C GLY A 121 -8.96 10.06 2.14
N GLU A 122 -9.75 9.92 3.19
CA GLU A 122 -10.83 8.94 3.24
C GLU A 122 -11.81 9.09 2.07
N LYS A 123 -12.07 10.32 1.63
CA LYS A 123 -12.95 10.63 0.48
C LYS A 123 -12.41 10.13 -0.86
N GLU A 124 -11.09 9.94 -0.98
CA GLU A 124 -10.44 9.43 -2.18
C GLU A 124 -10.45 7.91 -2.24
N ILE A 125 -10.75 7.23 -1.14
CA ILE A 125 -10.89 5.78 -1.10
C ILE A 125 -12.30 5.42 -1.54
N ILE A 126 -12.41 4.86 -2.75
CA ILE A 126 -13.70 4.44 -3.34
C ILE A 126 -14.24 3.20 -2.62
N GLY A 127 -13.35 2.28 -2.25
CA GLY A 127 -13.73 1.07 -1.52
C GLY A 127 -12.55 0.13 -1.32
N THR A 128 -12.80 -0.98 -0.63
CA THR A 128 -11.82 -2.05 -0.45
C THR A 128 -11.95 -3.10 -1.54
N VAL A 129 -10.84 -3.61 -2.02
CA VAL A 129 -10.80 -4.71 -2.98
C VAL A 129 -10.89 -6.01 -2.19
N GLU A 130 -12.00 -6.74 -2.36
CA GLU A 130 -12.27 -7.95 -1.59
C GLU A 130 -11.88 -9.22 -2.34
N MET A 131 -11.94 -9.18 -3.66
CA MET A 131 -11.71 -10.38 -4.47
C MET A 131 -11.25 -10.01 -5.88
N ARG A 132 -10.32 -10.80 -6.41
CA ARG A 132 -10.05 -10.86 -7.84
C ARG A 132 -11.01 -11.88 -8.47
N VAL A 133 -11.78 -11.45 -9.44
CA VAL A 133 -12.82 -12.27 -10.08
C VAL A 133 -12.32 -12.88 -11.38
N LEU A 134 -11.56 -12.13 -12.15
CA LEU A 134 -10.97 -12.59 -13.40
C LEU A 134 -9.47 -12.26 -13.46
N PRO A 135 -8.68 -13.09 -14.12
CA PRO A 135 -9.05 -14.36 -14.74
C PRO A 135 -9.41 -15.45 -13.72
N LEU A 136 -10.31 -16.35 -14.06
CA LEU A 136 -10.85 -17.37 -13.14
C LEU A 136 -9.76 -18.25 -12.48
N HIS A 137 -8.71 -18.57 -13.20
CA HIS A 137 -7.62 -19.40 -12.68
C HIS A 137 -6.74 -18.67 -11.64
N LYS A 138 -6.96 -17.37 -11.44
CA LYS A 138 -6.30 -16.53 -10.44
C LYS A 138 -7.30 -15.94 -9.44
N MET A 139 -8.50 -16.52 -9.33
CA MET A 139 -9.50 -16.04 -8.37
C MET A 139 -8.93 -16.11 -6.96
N GLU A 140 -8.98 -15.01 -6.24
CA GLU A 140 -8.38 -14.86 -4.92
C GLU A 140 -9.15 -13.85 -4.09
N GLN A 141 -9.30 -14.12 -2.81
CA GLN A 141 -9.90 -13.22 -1.82
C GLN A 141 -8.80 -12.50 -1.03
N TYR A 142 -8.99 -11.20 -0.81
CA TYR A 142 -8.02 -10.35 -0.12
C TYR A 142 -8.48 -9.88 1.26
#